data_f54b4d5754496b9e8b1aaec98719745b
#
_entry.id   f54b4d5754496b9e8b1aaec98719745b
#
_cell.length_a   1.000
_cell.length_b   1.000
_cell.length_c   1.000
_cell.angle_alpha   90.00
_cell.angle_beta   90.00
_cell.angle_gamma   90.00
#
_symmetry.space_group_name_H-M   'P 1'
#
loop_
_entity.id
_entity.type
_entity.pdbx_description
1 polymer ?
#
loop_
_entity_poly.entity_id
_entity_poly.type
_entity_poly.pdbx_seq_one_letter_code
_entity_poly.pdbx_strand_id
1 'polypeptide(L)'
;SNKLAYTFNAVGGEAVFAAINPAMIVGNSKSKLGMYVGADYSFNTLYAKWATDGDIKYTKICDLDYAGWLYQEADMSELPEGVDYQFMGLKLVGGSNLLSGSGALNVDNLHAEYVQPGPNTSVEDVVVESAKGKVVENGYLYILLNGKRYNAQGAVVK
;
A
#
# COMPACT_ATOMS: atom_id res chain seq x y z
N SER A 1 19.41 8.77 -12.05
CA SER A 1 18.45 9.65 -11.35
C SER A 1 17.64 10.48 -12.33
N ASN A 2 16.42 10.78 -11.98
CA ASN A 2 15.52 11.65 -12.75
C ASN A 2 15.43 13.00 -12.06
N LYS A 3 15.70 14.08 -12.82
CA LYS A 3 15.54 15.45 -12.36
C LYS A 3 14.10 15.90 -12.65
N LEU A 4 13.38 16.35 -11.63
CA LEU A 4 12.01 16.84 -11.69
C LEU A 4 12.04 18.35 -11.44
N ALA A 5 11.97 19.14 -12.50
CA ALA A 5 11.93 20.59 -12.41
C ALA A 5 10.48 21.08 -12.24
N TYR A 6 10.29 22.09 -11.41
CA TYR A 6 8.97 22.66 -11.13
C TYR A 6 9.01 24.18 -11.11
N THR A 7 7.85 24.81 -11.30
CA THR A 7 7.62 26.23 -11.10
C THR A 7 6.26 26.45 -10.48
N PHE A 8 6.22 27.14 -9.35
CA PHE A 8 4.99 27.55 -8.69
C PHE A 8 4.80 29.05 -8.73
N ASN A 9 3.59 29.49 -9.00
CA ASN A 9 3.25 30.90 -9.04
C ASN A 9 2.63 31.41 -7.73
N ALA A 10 2.31 30.48 -6.80
CA ALA A 10 1.71 30.77 -5.51
C ALA A 10 2.00 29.65 -4.49
N VAL A 11 1.83 29.97 -3.22
CA VAL A 11 1.77 28.97 -2.12
C VAL A 11 0.68 27.97 -2.42
N GLY A 12 0.94 26.69 -2.19
CA GLY A 12 0.01 25.60 -2.50
C GLY A 12 -0.09 25.25 -3.98
N GLY A 13 0.79 25.82 -4.83
CA GLY A 13 0.91 25.40 -6.24
C GLY A 13 1.28 23.92 -6.34
N GLU A 14 0.83 23.28 -7.41
CA GLU A 14 1.05 21.84 -7.62
C GLU A 14 1.83 21.59 -8.93
N ALA A 15 2.74 20.65 -8.88
CA ALA A 15 3.41 20.09 -10.06
C ALA A 15 3.21 18.56 -10.06
N VAL A 16 2.76 18.04 -11.18
CA VAL A 16 2.52 16.59 -11.35
C VAL A 16 3.50 16.04 -12.35
N PHE A 17 4.19 14.97 -11.95
CA PHE A 17 5.15 14.24 -12.77
C PHE A 17 4.59 12.86 -13.05
N ALA A 18 4.20 12.61 -14.29
CA ALA A 18 3.64 11.31 -14.68
C ALA A 18 4.72 10.22 -14.67
N ALA A 19 4.35 9.03 -14.24
CA ALA A 19 5.21 7.86 -14.39
C ALA A 19 5.33 7.47 -15.86
N ILE A 20 6.55 7.10 -16.26
CA ILE A 20 6.83 6.68 -17.66
C ILE A 20 6.08 5.39 -17.99
N ASN A 21 5.90 4.53 -17.02
CA ASN A 21 5.24 3.22 -17.19
C ASN A 21 4.33 2.91 -15.99
N PRO A 22 3.19 3.59 -15.88
CA PRO A 22 2.33 3.50 -14.70
C PRO A 22 1.80 2.08 -14.44
N ALA A 23 1.69 1.23 -15.48
CA ALA A 23 1.18 -0.13 -15.35
C ALA A 23 2.09 -1.08 -14.54
N MET A 24 3.33 -0.68 -14.24
CA MET A 24 4.31 -1.60 -13.63
C MET A 24 4.33 -1.59 -12.11
N ILE A 25 3.75 -0.58 -11.48
CA ILE A 25 3.78 -0.45 -10.01
C ILE A 25 2.34 -0.41 -9.50
N VAL A 26 2.01 -1.43 -8.73
CA VAL A 26 0.73 -1.55 -8.03
C VAL A 26 1.01 -1.56 -6.53
N GLY A 27 0.15 -0.94 -5.75
CA GLY A 27 0.28 -0.89 -4.31
C GLY A 27 -1.05 -0.79 -3.59
N ASN A 28 -1.04 -1.13 -2.33
CA ASN A 28 -2.15 -1.03 -1.39
C ASN A 28 -1.63 -0.65 0.00
N SER A 29 -2.49 -0.55 0.98
CA SER A 29 -2.13 -0.16 2.35
C SER A 29 -1.06 -1.03 3.03
N LYS A 30 -0.78 -2.23 2.53
CA LYS A 30 0.24 -3.16 3.05
C LYS A 30 1.54 -3.15 2.23
N SER A 31 1.51 -2.55 1.04
CA SER A 31 2.66 -2.44 0.14
C SER A 31 3.63 -1.35 0.61
N LYS A 32 4.82 -1.31 0.03
CA LYS A 32 5.79 -0.25 0.26
C LYS A 32 6.19 0.38 -1.06
N LEU A 33 6.40 1.69 -1.04
CA LEU A 33 7.00 2.45 -2.13
C LEU A 33 8.17 3.24 -1.57
N GLY A 34 9.37 2.94 -2.03
CA GLY A 34 10.59 3.59 -1.58
C GLY A 34 11.39 4.20 -2.72
N MET A 35 12.15 5.24 -2.41
CA MET A 35 13.03 5.92 -3.35
C MET A 35 14.06 6.77 -2.63
N TYR A 36 15.16 7.09 -3.31
CA TYR A 36 16.03 8.17 -2.87
C TYR A 36 15.54 9.50 -3.44
N VAL A 37 15.43 10.50 -2.58
CA VAL A 37 15.01 11.86 -2.93
C VAL A 37 16.17 12.82 -2.66
N GLY A 38 16.65 13.47 -3.72
CA GLY A 38 17.60 14.57 -3.64
C GLY A 38 16.83 15.88 -3.53
N ALA A 39 16.70 16.39 -2.31
CA ALA A 39 15.91 17.57 -2.00
C ALA A 39 16.72 18.87 -2.16
N ASP A 40 16.01 19.96 -2.39
CA ASP A 40 16.53 21.30 -2.68
C ASP A 40 16.29 22.31 -1.55
N TYR A 41 15.90 21.83 -0.36
CA TYR A 41 15.57 22.65 0.81
C TYR A 41 14.42 23.64 0.54
N SER A 42 13.47 23.24 -0.26
CA SER A 42 12.37 24.11 -0.72
C SER A 42 11.18 24.15 0.22
N PHE A 43 11.12 23.28 1.22
CA PHE A 43 9.96 23.09 2.12
C PHE A 43 8.66 22.71 1.39
N ASN A 44 8.78 22.20 0.17
CA ASN A 44 7.67 21.60 -0.54
C ASN A 44 7.38 20.19 -0.02
N THR A 45 6.18 19.66 -0.27
CA THR A 45 5.82 18.30 0.12
C THR A 45 5.67 17.42 -1.10
N LEU A 46 6.32 16.26 -1.07
CA LEU A 46 6.27 15.27 -2.14
C LEU A 46 5.29 14.16 -1.81
N TYR A 47 4.43 13.82 -2.78
CA TYR A 47 3.43 12.77 -2.71
C TYR A 47 3.59 11.77 -3.85
N ALA A 48 3.26 10.52 -3.60
CA ALA A 48 2.95 9.55 -4.64
C ALA A 48 1.48 9.68 -5.06
N LYS A 49 1.21 9.65 -6.36
CA LYS A 49 -0.14 9.65 -6.93
C LYS A 49 -0.54 8.24 -7.31
N TRP A 50 -1.70 7.83 -6.85
CA TRP A 50 -2.27 6.51 -7.06
C TRP A 50 -3.65 6.62 -7.68
N ALA A 51 -4.01 5.65 -8.52
CA ALA A 51 -5.33 5.59 -9.13
C ALA A 51 -5.87 4.16 -9.19
N THR A 52 -7.16 4.01 -9.03
CA THR A 52 -7.94 2.83 -9.39
C THR A 52 -9.23 3.30 -10.06
N ASP A 53 -10.13 2.42 -10.46
CA ASP A 53 -11.34 2.75 -11.22
C ASP A 53 -12.14 3.90 -10.61
N GLY A 54 -11.91 5.11 -11.12
CA GLY A 54 -12.61 6.33 -10.71
C GLY A 54 -12.14 6.98 -9.41
N ASP A 55 -11.15 6.44 -8.73
CA ASP A 55 -10.61 7.00 -7.47
C ASP A 55 -9.12 7.38 -7.60
N ILE A 56 -8.75 8.53 -7.05
CA ILE A 56 -7.38 9.02 -7.01
C ILE A 56 -7.01 9.30 -5.56
N LYS A 57 -5.88 8.73 -5.13
CA LYS A 57 -5.30 8.94 -3.80
C LYS A 57 -3.89 9.50 -3.90
N TYR A 58 -3.49 10.16 -2.84
CA TYR A 58 -2.14 10.66 -2.67
C TYR A 58 -1.59 10.15 -1.35
N THR A 59 -0.38 9.63 -1.36
CA THR A 59 0.31 9.20 -0.14
C THR A 59 1.55 10.05 0.04
N LYS A 60 1.73 10.61 1.23
CA LYS A 60 2.87 11.47 1.52
C LYS A 60 4.16 10.66 1.49
N ILE A 61 5.18 11.20 0.82
CA ILE A 61 6.53 10.65 0.82
C ILE A 61 7.39 11.41 1.84
N CYS A 62 7.58 12.72 1.63
CA CYS A 62 8.39 13.54 2.54
C CYS A 62 8.12 15.03 2.35
N ASP A 63 8.56 15.81 3.32
CA ASP A 63 8.77 17.25 3.16
C ASP A 63 10.22 17.48 2.70
N LEU A 64 10.43 18.41 1.78
CA LEU A 64 11.75 18.76 1.26
C LEU A 64 12.43 19.83 2.15
N ASP A 65 12.50 19.57 3.46
CA ASP A 65 13.08 20.43 4.49
C ASP A 65 14.58 20.16 4.73
N TYR A 66 15.22 19.47 3.81
CA TYR A 66 16.62 19.10 3.82
C TYR A 66 17.27 19.36 2.46
N ALA A 67 18.59 19.31 2.42
CA ALA A 67 19.39 19.34 1.20
C ALA A 67 20.17 18.04 1.05
N GLY A 68 20.30 17.55 -0.19
CA GLY A 68 21.02 16.31 -0.51
C GLY A 68 20.11 15.11 -0.59
N TRP A 69 20.69 13.90 -0.54
CA TRP A 69 20.00 12.65 -0.80
C TRP A 69 19.63 11.92 0.48
N LEU A 70 18.33 11.60 0.62
CA LEU A 70 17.81 10.70 1.65
C LEU A 70 16.91 9.63 1.04
N TYR A 71 16.94 8.45 1.64
CA TYR A 71 15.95 7.42 1.36
C TYR A 71 14.62 7.79 2.03
N GLN A 72 13.54 7.69 1.26
CA GLN A 72 12.18 8.04 1.69
C GLN A 72 11.21 6.92 1.33
N GLU A 73 10.23 6.68 2.17
CA GLU A 73 9.14 5.75 1.92
C GLU A 73 7.79 6.50 1.96
N ALA A 74 6.90 6.16 1.05
CA ALA A 74 5.55 6.71 1.05
C ALA A 74 4.72 6.13 2.21
N ASP A 75 3.92 6.95 2.84
CA ASP A 75 2.95 6.51 3.86
C ASP A 75 1.75 5.83 3.19
N MET A 76 1.87 4.53 2.95
CA MET A 76 0.87 3.73 2.28
C MET A 76 -0.40 3.50 3.13
N SER A 77 -0.38 3.82 4.41
CA SER A 77 -1.53 3.67 5.31
C SER A 77 -2.74 4.54 4.93
N GLU A 78 -2.51 5.57 4.13
CA GLU A 78 -3.58 6.43 3.58
C GLU A 78 -4.39 5.74 2.46
N LEU A 79 -3.92 4.63 1.90
CA LEU A 79 -4.68 3.85 0.93
C LEU A 79 -5.72 2.97 1.64
N PRO A 80 -6.93 2.82 1.09
CA PRO A 80 -7.93 1.91 1.62
C PRO A 80 -7.42 0.47 1.70
N GLU A 81 -7.81 -0.22 2.77
CA GLU A 81 -7.43 -1.61 2.98
C GLU A 81 -8.08 -2.54 1.93
N GLY A 82 -7.31 -3.51 1.43
CA GLY A 82 -7.80 -4.52 0.50
C GLY A 82 -8.03 -4.02 -0.95
N VAL A 83 -7.67 -2.78 -1.26
CA VAL A 83 -7.80 -2.22 -2.61
C VAL A 83 -6.44 -1.96 -3.21
N ASP A 84 -6.24 -2.44 -4.44
CA ASP A 84 -5.03 -2.17 -5.22
C ASP A 84 -5.17 -0.89 -6.03
N TYR A 85 -4.12 -0.08 -5.98
CA TYR A 85 -3.98 1.15 -6.73
C TYR A 85 -2.77 1.07 -7.64
N GLN A 86 -2.90 1.66 -8.81
CA GLN A 86 -1.82 1.82 -9.77
C GLN A 86 -1.05 3.12 -9.48
N PHE A 87 0.28 3.04 -9.44
CA PHE A 87 1.12 4.22 -9.32
C PHE A 87 1.08 5.05 -10.59
N MET A 88 0.71 6.31 -10.49
CA MET A 88 0.53 7.23 -11.62
C MET A 88 1.65 8.27 -11.72
N GLY A 89 2.54 8.35 -10.76
CA GLY A 89 3.63 9.31 -10.71
C GLY A 89 3.73 10.05 -9.39
N LEU A 90 4.37 11.19 -9.41
CA LEU A 90 4.64 12.02 -8.24
C LEU A 90 3.89 13.34 -8.32
N LYS A 91 3.49 13.88 -7.18
CA LYS A 91 2.94 15.23 -7.05
C LYS A 91 3.77 16.01 -6.03
N LEU A 92 4.20 17.19 -6.42
CA LEU A 92 4.85 18.16 -5.54
C LEU A 92 3.87 19.28 -5.22
N VAL A 93 3.72 19.60 -3.94
CA VAL A 93 2.88 20.70 -3.46
C VAL A 93 3.76 21.77 -2.85
N GLY A 94 3.59 23.01 -3.28
CA GLY A 94 4.33 24.15 -2.79
C GLY A 94 4.03 24.45 -1.33
N GLY A 95 5.06 24.49 -0.51
CA GLY A 95 4.97 24.82 0.91
C GLY A 95 4.77 26.33 1.16
N SER A 96 4.56 26.68 2.43
CA SER A 96 4.31 28.07 2.87
C SER A 96 5.53 29.00 2.72
N ASN A 97 6.73 28.43 2.56
CA ASN A 97 7.99 29.17 2.48
C ASN A 97 8.50 29.27 1.03
N LEU A 98 7.63 29.59 0.09
CA LEU A 98 7.98 29.75 -1.31
C LEU A 98 8.91 30.97 -1.50
N LEU A 99 10.19 30.80 -1.23
CA LEU A 99 11.20 31.85 -1.42
C LEU A 99 11.55 32.05 -2.90
N SER A 100 11.39 31.04 -3.72
CA SER A 100 11.45 31.10 -5.19
C SER A 100 10.43 30.14 -5.77
N GLY A 101 9.64 30.62 -6.73
CA GLY A 101 8.63 29.80 -7.37
C GLY A 101 9.16 28.62 -8.20
N SER A 102 10.49 28.45 -8.32
CA SER A 102 11.10 27.44 -9.19
C SER A 102 12.21 26.68 -8.47
N GLY A 103 12.29 25.39 -8.75
CA GLY A 103 13.33 24.53 -8.21
C GLY A 103 13.40 23.20 -8.97
N ALA A 104 14.17 22.28 -8.42
CA ALA A 104 14.24 20.93 -8.93
C ALA A 104 14.61 19.95 -7.82
N LEU A 105 13.89 18.85 -7.74
CA LEU A 105 14.30 17.70 -6.96
C LEU A 105 14.79 16.57 -7.87
N ASN A 106 15.54 15.67 -7.32
CA ASN A 106 15.98 14.48 -8.02
C ASN A 106 15.40 13.24 -7.36
N VAL A 107 15.03 12.26 -8.16
CA VAL A 107 14.50 10.96 -7.67
C VAL A 107 15.32 9.84 -8.29
N ASP A 108 15.70 8.87 -7.48
CA ASP A 108 16.45 7.69 -7.91
C ASP A 108 15.95 6.43 -7.22
N ASN A 109 16.21 5.29 -7.86
CA ASN A 109 15.93 3.97 -7.33
C ASN A 109 14.50 3.81 -6.78
N LEU A 110 13.50 4.26 -7.56
CA LEU A 110 12.09 4.02 -7.26
C LEU A 110 11.82 2.53 -7.29
N HIS A 111 11.35 1.97 -6.19
CA HIS A 111 11.01 0.56 -6.08
C HIS A 111 9.77 0.37 -5.21
N ALA A 112 9.07 -0.73 -5.43
CA ALA A 112 7.90 -1.10 -4.67
C ALA A 112 7.99 -2.56 -4.21
N GLU A 113 7.56 -2.81 -2.98
CA GLU A 113 7.27 -4.14 -2.46
C GLU A 113 5.74 -4.31 -2.46
N TYR A 114 5.24 -5.08 -3.41
CA TYR A 114 3.82 -5.38 -3.47
C TYR A 114 3.48 -6.51 -2.51
N VAL A 115 2.46 -6.27 -1.69
CA VAL A 115 1.86 -7.28 -0.82
C VAL A 115 0.46 -7.56 -1.34
N GLN A 116 0.22 -8.80 -1.79
CA GLN A 116 -1.10 -9.19 -2.26
C GLN A 116 -2.12 -8.98 -1.14
N PRO A 117 -3.26 -8.31 -1.41
CA PRO A 117 -4.35 -8.26 -0.46
C PRO A 117 -4.70 -9.69 -0.09
N GLY A 118 -4.74 -9.99 1.20
CA GLY A 118 -5.24 -11.28 1.65
C GLY A 118 -6.63 -11.52 1.07
N PRO A 119 -7.05 -12.77 0.88
CA PRO A 119 -8.43 -13.03 0.51
C PRO A 119 -9.29 -12.20 1.45
N ASN A 120 -10.26 -11.48 0.88
CA ASN A 120 -11.23 -10.71 1.66
C ASN A 120 -11.99 -11.71 2.53
N THR A 121 -11.38 -12.10 3.64
CA THR A 121 -11.99 -12.86 4.70
C THR A 121 -12.76 -11.90 5.59
N SER A 122 -13.63 -11.09 5.02
CA SER A 122 -14.89 -10.84 5.67
C SER A 122 -15.73 -12.11 5.51
N VAL A 123 -15.20 -13.21 5.97
CA VAL A 123 -16.04 -14.24 6.55
C VAL A 123 -16.58 -13.55 7.79
N GLU A 124 -17.79 -12.97 7.69
CA GLU A 124 -18.67 -12.92 8.85
C GLU A 124 -18.39 -14.23 9.57
N ASP A 125 -18.09 -14.15 10.87
CA ASP A 125 -17.98 -15.33 11.71
C ASP A 125 -19.20 -16.18 11.38
N VAL A 126 -19.05 -17.12 10.47
CA VAL A 126 -19.96 -18.23 10.38
C VAL A 126 -19.70 -18.93 11.68
N VAL A 127 -20.52 -18.60 12.66
CA VAL A 127 -20.67 -19.40 13.86
C VAL A 127 -21.09 -20.76 13.36
N VAL A 128 -20.09 -21.56 13.01
CA VAL A 128 -20.29 -22.96 12.74
C VAL A 128 -20.56 -23.56 14.13
N GLU A 129 -21.82 -23.48 14.57
CA GLU A 129 -22.34 -24.34 15.62
C GLU A 129 -22.29 -25.78 15.13
N SER A 130 -21.14 -26.29 14.88
CA SER A 130 -20.89 -27.70 14.77
C SER A 130 -19.55 -27.96 15.41
N ALA A 131 -19.55 -28.48 16.58
CA ALA A 131 -18.35 -28.97 17.24
C ALA A 131 -17.67 -29.97 16.29
N LYS A 132 -16.74 -29.47 15.51
CA LYS A 132 -15.82 -30.30 14.75
C LYS A 132 -14.72 -30.69 15.73
N GLY A 133 -14.73 -31.90 16.20
CA GLY A 133 -13.72 -32.42 17.11
C GLY A 133 -13.12 -33.71 16.58
N LYS A 134 -11.84 -33.93 16.91
CA LYS A 134 -11.20 -35.24 16.80
C LYS A 134 -11.17 -35.83 18.22
N VAL A 135 -11.64 -37.05 18.38
CA VAL A 135 -11.59 -37.79 19.64
C VAL A 135 -10.86 -39.10 19.42
N VAL A 136 -9.94 -39.40 20.32
CA VAL A 136 -9.29 -40.72 20.36
C VAL A 136 -9.89 -41.49 21.53
N GLU A 137 -10.53 -42.62 21.25
CA GLU A 137 -11.15 -43.47 22.23
C GLU A 137 -10.76 -44.92 21.95
N ASN A 138 -10.27 -45.61 22.95
CA ASN A 138 -9.75 -46.98 22.84
C ASN A 138 -8.72 -47.20 21.71
N GLY A 139 -7.89 -46.17 21.43
CA GLY A 139 -6.87 -46.22 20.37
C GLY A 139 -7.39 -45.95 18.95
N TYR A 140 -8.67 -45.64 18.79
CA TYR A 140 -9.27 -45.33 17.50
C TYR A 140 -9.57 -43.82 17.39
N LEU A 141 -9.26 -43.26 16.21
CA LEU A 141 -9.57 -41.86 15.90
C LEU A 141 -10.99 -41.72 15.34
N TYR A 142 -11.78 -40.89 15.97
CA TYR A 142 -13.12 -40.51 15.50
C TYR A 142 -13.18 -39.03 15.16
N ILE A 143 -13.95 -38.69 14.13
CA ILE A 143 -14.28 -37.34 13.73
C ILE A 143 -15.71 -37.05 14.13
N LEU A 144 -15.89 -35.99 14.92
CA LEU A 144 -17.23 -35.50 15.29
C LEU A 144 -17.63 -34.43 14.28
N LEU A 145 -18.75 -34.62 13.61
CA LEU A 145 -19.32 -33.68 12.67
C LEU A 145 -20.84 -33.70 12.76
N ASN A 146 -21.45 -32.55 13.02
CA ASN A 146 -22.91 -32.38 13.12
C ASN A 146 -23.56 -33.38 14.07
N GLY A 147 -22.98 -33.60 15.26
CA GLY A 147 -23.48 -34.51 16.27
C GLY A 147 -23.35 -35.99 15.91
N LYS A 148 -22.71 -36.31 14.80
CA LYS A 148 -22.45 -37.71 14.41
C LYS A 148 -20.95 -38.02 14.54
N ARG A 149 -20.65 -39.27 14.81
CA ARG A 149 -19.31 -39.83 14.94
C ARG A 149 -18.97 -40.60 13.67
N TYR A 150 -17.79 -40.34 13.13
CA TYR A 150 -17.26 -41.00 11.92
C TYR A 150 -15.92 -41.64 12.26
N ASN A 151 -15.65 -42.82 11.75
CA ASN A 151 -14.33 -43.45 11.84
C ASN A 151 -13.35 -42.82 10.82
N ALA A 152 -12.09 -43.23 10.84
CA ALA A 152 -11.05 -42.74 9.93
C ALA A 152 -11.37 -43.02 8.45
N GLN A 153 -12.25 -43.97 8.13
CA GLN A 153 -12.72 -44.29 6.79
C GLN A 153 -13.96 -43.49 6.37
N GLY A 154 -14.46 -42.61 7.24
CA GLY A 154 -15.65 -41.80 6.97
C GLY A 154 -16.98 -42.51 7.20
N ALA A 155 -17.00 -43.68 7.79
CA ALA A 155 -18.23 -44.39 8.12
C ALA A 155 -18.80 -43.89 9.48
N VAL A 156 -20.13 -43.72 9.53
CA VAL A 156 -20.83 -43.34 10.78
C VAL A 156 -20.74 -44.50 11.80
N VAL A 157 -20.28 -44.18 12.99
CA VAL A 157 -20.20 -45.10 14.13
C VAL A 157 -21.34 -44.78 15.09
N LYS A 158 -22.12 -45.78 15.42
CA LYS A 158 -23.22 -45.66 16.39
C LYS A 158 -22.69 -45.66 17.82
#